data_6436b7e5ea1891105fe05a3346ecc47c
#
_entry.id   6436b7e5ea1891105fe05a3346ecc47c
#
_cell.length_a   1.000
_cell.length_b   1.000
_cell.length_c   1.000
_cell.angle_alpha   90.00
_cell.angle_beta   90.00
_cell.angle_gamma   90.00
#
_symmetry.space_group_name_H-M   'P 1'
#
loop_
_entity.id
_entity.type
_entity.pdbx_description
1 polymer ?
#
loop_
_entity_poly.entity_id
_entity_poly.type
_entity_poly.pdbx_seq_one_letter_code
_entity_poly.pdbx_strand_id
1 'polypeptide(L)'
;SVSLWIQDLDFSGVKPLMRFGPYALILAIAIALRLWLPSRWRAAIAIALTALGAALISWLMKLMVNRPRPDSELVQVMAGAFSTNFPSMHMACITVISGFLFYLAPRLVKSATVIWLLRALLIALILFTGVARLYLGTHWLSDAAGGIFLGGLVLYPAIVLYRRYEAKNA
;
A
#
# COMPACT_ATOMS: atom_id res chain seq x y z
N SER A 1 -8.47 11.13 -20.39
CA SER A 1 -8.52 10.00 -19.43
C SER A 1 -8.46 10.55 -17.99
N VAL A 2 -8.83 9.75 -16.99
CA VAL A 2 -8.74 10.14 -15.55
C VAL A 2 -7.31 10.54 -15.18
N SER A 3 -6.30 9.88 -15.75
CA SER A 3 -4.89 10.18 -15.51
C SER A 3 -4.50 11.58 -16.01
N LEU A 4 -4.98 11.99 -17.16
CA LEU A 4 -4.73 13.35 -17.71
C LEU A 4 -5.37 14.41 -16.81
N TRP A 5 -6.64 14.22 -16.43
CA TRP A 5 -7.32 15.16 -15.54
C TRP A 5 -6.61 15.34 -14.20
N ILE A 6 -6.07 14.26 -13.63
CA ILE A 6 -5.28 14.35 -12.39
C ILE A 6 -3.94 15.07 -12.63
N GLN A 7 -3.33 14.93 -13.81
CA GLN A 7 -2.06 15.60 -14.15
C GLN A 7 -2.22 17.09 -14.41
N ASP A 8 -3.42 17.55 -14.77
CA ASP A 8 -3.73 18.98 -14.91
C ASP A 8 -3.73 19.72 -13.54
N LEU A 9 -3.82 18.98 -12.43
CA LEU A 9 -3.67 19.54 -11.09
C LEU A 9 -2.18 19.82 -10.80
N ASP A 10 -1.86 21.03 -10.37
CA ASP A 10 -0.47 21.38 -10.04
C ASP A 10 -0.04 20.81 -8.68
N PHE A 11 0.58 19.65 -8.72
CA PHE A 11 1.22 19.01 -7.58
C PHE A 11 2.76 19.05 -7.65
N SER A 12 3.34 19.93 -8.45
CA SER A 12 4.78 19.98 -8.68
C SER A 12 5.60 20.08 -7.38
N GLY A 13 5.18 20.90 -6.43
CA GLY A 13 5.83 21.05 -5.13
C GLY A 13 5.79 19.82 -4.22
N VAL A 14 4.86 18.90 -4.45
CA VAL A 14 4.70 17.69 -3.59
C VAL A 14 5.12 16.40 -4.29
N LYS A 15 5.72 16.47 -5.49
CA LYS A 15 6.22 15.27 -6.21
C LYS A 15 7.13 14.36 -5.37
N PRO A 16 8.10 14.86 -4.59
CA PRO A 16 8.92 14.02 -3.72
C PRO A 16 8.09 13.31 -2.66
N LEU A 17 7.11 14.00 -2.07
CA LEU A 17 6.19 13.40 -1.10
C LEU A 17 5.33 12.30 -1.73
N MET A 18 4.81 12.51 -2.93
CA MET A 18 4.05 11.49 -3.67
C MET A 18 4.90 10.26 -4.01
N ARG A 19 6.19 10.46 -4.29
CA ARG A 19 7.12 9.38 -4.63
C ARG A 19 7.59 8.57 -3.43
N PHE A 20 7.95 9.24 -2.34
CA PHE A 20 8.61 8.63 -1.18
C PHE A 20 7.79 8.69 0.11
N GLY A 21 6.82 9.59 0.23
CA GLY A 21 6.02 9.82 1.44
C GLY A 21 5.37 8.56 2.00
N PRO A 22 4.71 7.71 1.18
CA PRO A 22 4.11 6.47 1.68
C PRO A 22 5.13 5.53 2.34
N TYR A 23 6.35 5.44 1.79
CA TYR A 23 7.42 4.61 2.37
C TYR A 23 7.98 5.21 3.66
N ALA A 24 8.19 6.53 3.68
CA ALA A 24 8.65 7.22 4.87
C ALA A 24 7.63 7.07 6.03
N LEU A 25 6.34 7.16 5.73
CA LEU A 25 5.29 6.95 6.72
C LEU A 25 5.25 5.49 7.22
N ILE A 26 5.36 4.51 6.32
CA ILE A 26 5.44 3.10 6.70
C ILE A 26 6.64 2.85 7.61
N LEU A 27 7.79 3.39 7.25
CA LEU A 27 9.01 3.27 8.06
C LEU A 27 8.83 3.93 9.44
N ALA A 28 8.26 5.14 9.49
CA ALA A 28 7.96 5.82 10.74
C ALA A 28 6.99 5.02 11.62
N ILE A 29 5.93 4.44 11.05
CA ILE A 29 5.00 3.57 11.76
C ILE A 29 5.71 2.30 12.25
N ALA A 30 6.54 1.67 11.45
CA ALA A 30 7.29 0.47 11.83
C ALA A 30 8.27 0.76 13.00
N ILE A 31 8.99 1.88 12.93
CA ILE A 31 9.88 2.34 14.00
C ILE A 31 9.07 2.64 15.26
N ALA A 32 7.97 3.37 15.16
CA ALA A 32 7.11 3.67 16.30
C ALA A 32 6.56 2.38 16.96
N LEU A 33 6.08 1.43 16.16
CA LEU A 33 5.63 0.13 16.67
C LEU A 33 6.76 -0.64 17.36
N ARG A 34 7.98 -0.59 16.81
CA ARG A 34 9.14 -1.27 17.40
C ARG A 34 9.59 -0.65 18.72
N LEU A 35 9.57 0.68 18.81
CA LEU A 35 10.02 1.42 19.99
C LEU A 35 8.97 1.37 21.12
N TRP A 36 7.69 1.48 20.79
CA TRP A 36 6.60 1.60 21.77
C TRP A 36 5.98 0.25 22.17
N LEU A 37 6.16 -0.80 21.36
CA LEU A 37 5.54 -2.09 21.56
C LEU A 37 6.53 -3.25 21.31
N PRO A 38 7.59 -3.37 22.13
CA PRO A 38 8.61 -4.41 21.94
C PRO A 38 8.05 -5.84 21.98
N SER A 39 6.92 -6.06 22.67
CA SER A 39 6.22 -7.35 22.70
C SER A 39 5.45 -7.69 21.39
N ARG A 40 5.31 -6.76 20.46
CA ARG A 40 4.53 -6.91 19.22
C ARG A 40 5.37 -7.24 17.98
N TRP A 41 6.61 -7.68 18.14
CA TRP A 41 7.49 -8.06 17.03
C TRP A 41 6.86 -9.11 16.09
N ARG A 42 6.00 -10.00 16.62
CA ARG A 42 5.24 -10.99 15.84
C ARG A 42 4.29 -10.35 14.84
N ALA A 43 3.60 -9.28 15.24
CA ALA A 43 2.76 -8.52 14.32
C ALA A 43 3.58 -7.86 13.21
N ALA A 44 4.74 -7.27 13.55
CA ALA A 44 5.63 -6.66 12.56
C ALA A 44 6.14 -7.70 11.55
N ILE A 45 6.52 -8.89 12.01
CA ILE A 45 6.91 -10.00 11.11
C ILE A 45 5.72 -10.44 10.24
N ALA A 46 4.52 -10.59 10.81
CA ALA A 46 3.35 -10.99 10.03
C ALA A 46 3.04 -9.96 8.92
N ILE A 47 3.12 -8.65 9.23
CA ILE A 47 2.95 -7.59 8.24
C ILE A 47 4.03 -7.69 7.16
N ALA A 48 5.30 -7.83 7.55
CA ALA A 48 6.43 -7.90 6.60
C ALA A 48 6.31 -9.10 5.67
N LEU A 49 6.04 -10.30 6.20
CA LEU A 49 5.87 -11.51 5.40
C LEU A 49 4.65 -11.41 4.46
N THR A 50 3.55 -10.84 4.93
CA THR A 50 2.35 -10.64 4.10
C THR A 50 2.61 -9.64 2.98
N ALA A 51 3.31 -8.54 3.27
CA ALA A 51 3.68 -7.55 2.26
C ALA A 51 4.67 -8.13 1.23
N LEU A 52 5.64 -8.92 1.69
CA LEU A 52 6.59 -9.63 0.80
C LEU A 52 5.85 -10.63 -0.10
N GLY A 53 4.89 -11.38 0.44
CA GLY A 53 4.02 -12.28 -0.34
C GLY A 53 3.22 -11.52 -1.40
N ALA A 54 2.60 -10.40 -1.04
CA ALA A 54 1.88 -9.55 -1.99
C ALA A 54 2.80 -8.98 -3.08
N ALA A 55 4.02 -8.57 -2.71
CA ALA A 55 5.03 -8.10 -3.67
C ALA A 55 5.44 -9.21 -4.65
N LEU A 56 5.70 -10.41 -4.15
CA LEU A 56 6.08 -11.56 -4.96
C LEU A 56 4.96 -11.95 -5.94
N ILE A 57 3.71 -12.06 -5.45
CA ILE A 57 2.57 -12.39 -6.29
C ILE A 57 2.36 -11.28 -7.35
N SER A 58 2.46 -9.99 -6.96
CA SER A 58 2.39 -8.88 -7.92
C SER A 58 3.47 -8.99 -9.00
N TRP A 59 4.70 -9.37 -8.62
CA TRP A 59 5.79 -9.54 -9.55
C TRP A 59 5.55 -10.70 -10.52
N LEU A 60 5.10 -11.86 -10.02
CA LEU A 60 4.73 -13.00 -10.87
C LEU A 60 3.59 -12.66 -11.83
N MET A 61 2.53 -11.98 -11.35
CA MET A 61 1.44 -11.54 -12.21
C MET A 61 1.90 -10.56 -13.31
N LYS A 62 2.89 -9.69 -13.02
CA LYS A 62 3.47 -8.80 -14.03
C LYS A 62 4.13 -9.57 -15.16
N LEU A 63 4.84 -10.66 -14.84
CA LEU A 63 5.45 -11.52 -15.85
C LEU A 63 4.39 -12.22 -16.73
N MET A 64 3.26 -12.61 -16.12
CA MET A 64 2.17 -13.30 -16.84
C MET A 64 1.34 -12.36 -17.70
N VAL A 65 0.97 -11.20 -17.16
CA VAL A 65 0.06 -10.25 -17.85
C VAL A 65 0.80 -9.39 -18.85
N ASN A 66 2.06 -9.08 -18.59
CA ASN A 66 2.95 -8.28 -19.45
C ASN A 66 2.31 -7.00 -20.04
N ARG A 67 1.49 -6.31 -19.25
CA ARG A 67 0.77 -5.11 -19.68
C ARG A 67 1.71 -3.92 -19.80
N PRO A 68 1.71 -3.18 -20.93
CA PRO A 68 2.51 -1.99 -21.10
C PRO A 68 2.05 -0.86 -20.17
N ARG A 69 2.96 0.05 -19.85
CA ARG A 69 2.68 1.28 -19.11
C ARG A 69 1.92 2.28 -19.96
N PRO A 70 1.34 3.34 -19.34
CA PRO A 70 0.84 4.48 -20.08
C PRO A 70 1.91 5.01 -21.02
N ASP A 71 1.53 5.27 -22.29
CA ASP A 71 2.43 5.85 -23.28
C ASP A 71 2.69 7.32 -22.95
N SER A 72 3.91 7.79 -23.24
CA SER A 72 4.28 9.21 -23.12
C SER A 72 3.47 10.15 -24.01
N GLU A 73 2.88 9.62 -25.09
CA GLU A 73 1.95 10.39 -25.92
C GLU A 73 0.58 10.61 -25.25
N LEU A 74 0.19 9.74 -24.32
CA LEU A 74 -1.11 9.77 -23.66
C LEU A 74 -1.08 10.43 -22.27
N VAL A 75 0.07 10.41 -21.60
CA VAL A 75 0.26 10.96 -20.26
C VAL A 75 1.72 11.39 -20.06
N GLN A 76 1.95 12.41 -19.23
CA GLN A 76 3.32 12.79 -18.86
C GLN A 76 3.88 11.72 -17.90
N VAL A 77 4.83 10.91 -18.38
CA VAL A 77 5.52 9.92 -17.54
C VAL A 77 6.65 10.60 -16.77
N MET A 78 6.43 10.85 -15.47
CA MET A 78 7.37 11.60 -14.61
C MET A 78 8.37 10.71 -13.88
N ALA A 79 8.28 9.40 -14.00
CA ALA A 79 9.18 8.46 -13.35
C ALA A 79 9.61 7.36 -14.33
N GLY A 80 10.91 7.04 -14.32
CA GLY A 80 11.52 6.01 -15.19
C GLY A 80 10.81 4.66 -15.08
N ALA A 81 10.59 4.02 -16.21
CA ALA A 81 9.69 2.90 -16.37
C ALA A 81 10.44 1.58 -16.52
N PHE A 82 10.17 0.61 -15.64
CA PHE A 82 10.30 -0.81 -15.97
C PHE A 82 9.07 -1.25 -16.76
N SER A 83 9.22 -2.19 -17.67
CA SER A 83 8.31 -2.46 -18.79
C SER A 83 6.91 -2.99 -18.49
N THR A 84 6.59 -3.48 -17.27
CA THR A 84 5.32 -4.17 -17.00
C THR A 84 4.55 -3.53 -15.84
N ASN A 85 3.22 -3.46 -15.95
CA ASN A 85 2.43 -2.56 -15.11
C ASN A 85 1.42 -3.22 -14.18
N PHE A 86 0.67 -4.20 -14.63
CA PHE A 86 -0.44 -4.80 -13.88
C PHE A 86 0.00 -6.04 -13.09
N PRO A 87 -0.43 -6.17 -11.83
CA PRO A 87 -1.03 -5.18 -10.96
C PRO A 87 0.01 -4.25 -10.33
N SER A 88 -0.42 -3.12 -9.73
CA SER A 88 0.48 -2.22 -9.02
C SER A 88 0.98 -2.86 -7.72
N MET A 89 2.26 -3.25 -7.68
CA MET A 89 2.91 -3.79 -6.47
C MET A 89 2.85 -2.80 -5.30
N HIS A 90 3.03 -1.49 -5.57
CA HIS A 90 2.95 -0.46 -4.54
C HIS A 90 1.57 -0.43 -3.89
N MET A 91 0.51 -0.53 -4.71
CA MET A 91 -0.87 -0.57 -4.20
C MET A 91 -1.14 -1.84 -3.41
N ALA A 92 -0.65 -3.00 -3.86
CA ALA A 92 -0.78 -4.26 -3.13
C ALA A 92 -0.09 -4.18 -1.75
N CYS A 93 1.17 -3.72 -1.70
CA CYS A 93 1.92 -3.61 -0.44
C CYS A 93 1.30 -2.60 0.52
N ILE A 94 0.91 -1.39 0.05
CA ILE A 94 0.32 -0.38 0.92
C ILE A 94 -1.04 -0.84 1.46
N THR A 95 -1.83 -1.56 0.66
CA THR A 95 -3.11 -2.14 1.09
C THR A 95 -2.90 -3.19 2.18
N VAL A 96 -1.91 -4.08 2.03
CA VAL A 96 -1.57 -5.07 3.04
C VAL A 96 -1.13 -4.41 4.35
N ILE A 97 -0.19 -3.47 4.29
CA ILE A 97 0.38 -2.84 5.48
C ILE A 97 -0.69 -2.02 6.19
N SER A 98 -1.39 -1.15 5.46
CA SER A 98 -2.45 -0.30 6.02
C SER A 98 -3.62 -1.14 6.54
N GLY A 99 -4.03 -2.17 5.82
CA GLY A 99 -5.13 -3.04 6.23
C GLY A 99 -4.78 -3.88 7.47
N PHE A 100 -3.55 -4.35 7.60
CA PHE A 100 -3.11 -5.07 8.79
C PHE A 100 -3.04 -4.13 10.01
N LEU A 101 -2.52 -2.91 9.84
CA LEU A 101 -2.52 -1.88 10.89
C LEU A 101 -3.94 -1.45 11.29
N PHE A 102 -4.85 -1.34 10.31
CA PHE A 102 -6.28 -1.07 10.54
C PHE A 102 -6.92 -2.16 11.44
N TYR A 103 -6.58 -3.42 11.19
CA TYR A 103 -7.02 -4.55 12.01
C TYR A 103 -6.41 -4.49 13.41
N LEU A 104 -5.14 -4.11 13.55
CA LEU A 104 -4.45 -4.03 14.83
C LEU A 104 -4.81 -2.77 15.63
N ALA A 105 -5.38 -1.73 15.03
CA ALA A 105 -5.63 -0.44 15.66
C ALA A 105 -6.28 -0.54 17.07
N PRO A 106 -7.36 -1.35 17.30
CA PRO A 106 -7.96 -1.48 18.63
C PRO A 106 -7.06 -2.18 19.66
N ARG A 107 -6.00 -2.87 19.20
CA ARG A 107 -5.03 -3.51 20.08
C ARG A 107 -3.85 -2.62 20.42
N LEU A 108 -3.64 -1.58 19.62
CA LEU A 108 -2.54 -0.62 19.78
C LEU A 108 -2.95 0.58 20.63
N VAL A 109 -4.21 0.98 20.56
CA VAL A 109 -4.74 2.19 21.19
C VAL A 109 -6.06 1.88 21.88
N LYS A 110 -6.29 2.50 23.06
CA LYS A 110 -7.52 2.32 23.85
C LYS A 110 -8.61 3.34 23.50
N SER A 111 -8.25 4.53 23.05
CA SER A 111 -9.21 5.60 22.73
C SER A 111 -9.93 5.29 21.43
N ALA A 112 -11.27 5.20 21.47
CA ALA A 112 -12.10 4.98 20.27
C ALA A 112 -11.88 6.06 19.21
N THR A 113 -11.78 7.33 19.61
CA THR A 113 -11.52 8.45 18.70
C THR A 113 -10.20 8.27 17.97
N VAL A 114 -9.11 7.92 18.70
CA VAL A 114 -7.78 7.71 18.10
C VAL A 114 -7.80 6.49 17.16
N ILE A 115 -8.53 5.42 17.50
CA ILE A 115 -8.69 4.25 16.62
C ILE A 115 -9.32 4.68 15.29
N TRP A 116 -10.39 5.45 15.32
CA TRP A 116 -11.07 5.90 14.10
C TRP A 116 -10.24 6.88 13.29
N LEU A 117 -9.51 7.81 13.93
CA LEU A 117 -8.57 8.71 13.26
C LEU A 117 -7.44 7.93 12.58
N LEU A 118 -6.85 6.95 13.27
CA LEU A 118 -5.83 6.07 12.68
C LEU A 118 -6.38 5.30 11.48
N ARG A 119 -7.55 4.74 11.59
CA ARG A 119 -8.21 4.01 10.49
C ARG A 119 -8.48 4.91 9.28
N ALA A 120 -8.99 6.12 9.52
CA ALA A 120 -9.20 7.11 8.46
C ALA A 120 -7.89 7.49 7.77
N LEU A 121 -6.81 7.71 8.54
CA LEU A 121 -5.47 8.00 8.01
C LEU A 121 -4.94 6.86 7.13
N LEU A 122 -5.12 5.60 7.55
CA LEU A 122 -4.67 4.42 6.79
C LEU A 122 -5.43 4.26 5.46
N ILE A 123 -6.74 4.54 5.46
CA ILE A 123 -7.54 4.59 4.23
C ILE A 123 -7.06 5.74 3.33
N ALA A 124 -6.91 6.94 3.89
CA ALA A 124 -6.42 8.10 3.14
C ALA A 124 -5.04 7.84 2.51
N LEU A 125 -4.16 7.11 3.20
CA LEU A 125 -2.84 6.72 2.70
C LEU A 125 -2.94 5.81 1.46
N ILE A 126 -3.87 4.84 1.45
CA ILE A 126 -4.11 3.98 0.28
C ILE A 126 -4.59 4.84 -0.89
N LEU A 127 -5.59 5.71 -0.66
CA LEU A 127 -6.14 6.58 -1.70
C LEU A 127 -5.09 7.55 -2.24
N PHE A 128 -4.34 8.22 -1.34
CA PHE A 128 -3.25 9.12 -1.72
C PHE A 128 -2.18 8.41 -2.57
N THR A 129 -1.80 7.20 -2.18
CA THR A 129 -0.83 6.41 -2.96
C THR A 129 -1.38 6.10 -4.34
N GLY A 130 -2.66 5.75 -4.47
CA GLY A 130 -3.32 5.52 -5.76
C GLY A 130 -3.27 6.76 -6.65
N VAL A 131 -3.72 7.91 -6.13
CA VAL A 131 -3.67 9.20 -6.84
C VAL A 131 -2.25 9.55 -7.25
N ALA A 132 -1.28 9.38 -6.35
CA ALA A 132 0.13 9.64 -6.63
C ALA A 132 0.67 8.77 -7.80
N ARG A 133 0.28 7.50 -7.90
CA ARG A 133 0.70 6.62 -9.01
C ARG A 133 0.09 7.03 -10.34
N LEU A 134 -1.15 7.52 -10.35
CA LEU A 134 -1.81 8.06 -11.53
C LEU A 134 -1.18 9.40 -11.95
N TYR A 135 -0.94 10.29 -10.99
CA TYR A 135 -0.33 11.60 -11.23
C TYR A 135 1.08 11.47 -11.84
N LEU A 136 1.89 10.56 -11.30
CA LEU A 136 3.24 10.30 -11.82
C LEU A 136 3.26 9.60 -13.18
N GLY A 137 2.10 9.26 -13.75
CA GLY A 137 1.97 8.56 -15.04
C GLY A 137 2.54 7.13 -15.03
N THR A 138 2.77 6.56 -13.84
CA THR A 138 3.43 5.25 -13.72
C THR A 138 2.47 4.08 -13.84
N HIS A 139 1.17 4.29 -13.65
CA HIS A 139 0.14 3.26 -13.65
C HIS A 139 -1.19 3.74 -14.23
N TRP A 140 -1.95 2.81 -14.84
CA TRP A 140 -3.35 2.98 -15.14
C TRP A 140 -4.20 2.86 -13.88
N LEU A 141 -5.40 3.44 -13.87
CA LEU A 141 -6.36 3.30 -12.76
C LEU A 141 -6.65 1.82 -12.44
N SER A 142 -6.76 0.98 -13.48
CA SER A 142 -6.98 -0.46 -13.33
C SER A 142 -5.81 -1.19 -12.67
N ASP A 143 -4.56 -0.71 -12.85
CA ASP A 143 -3.39 -1.29 -12.16
C ASP A 143 -3.44 -0.98 -10.67
N ALA A 144 -3.86 0.24 -10.30
CA ALA A 144 -4.05 0.62 -8.92
C ALA A 144 -5.19 -0.19 -8.26
N ALA A 145 -6.34 -0.29 -8.92
CA ALA A 145 -7.46 -1.10 -8.46
C ALA A 145 -7.09 -2.58 -8.33
N GLY A 146 -6.39 -3.15 -9.33
CA GLY A 146 -5.87 -4.51 -9.29
C GLY A 146 -4.91 -4.75 -8.12
N GLY A 147 -4.06 -3.76 -7.80
CA GLY A 147 -3.17 -3.81 -6.65
C GLY A 147 -3.91 -3.80 -5.32
N ILE A 148 -4.95 -2.96 -5.16
CA ILE A 148 -5.81 -2.95 -3.97
C ILE A 148 -6.51 -4.31 -3.80
N PHE A 149 -7.09 -4.84 -4.87
CA PHE A 149 -7.78 -6.12 -4.85
C PHE A 149 -6.84 -7.27 -4.47
N LEU A 150 -5.67 -7.35 -5.10
CA LEU A 150 -4.65 -8.33 -4.77
C LEU A 150 -4.19 -8.20 -3.31
N GLY A 151 -3.92 -6.97 -2.85
CA GLY A 151 -3.57 -6.70 -1.47
C GLY A 151 -4.62 -7.22 -0.48
N GLY A 152 -5.90 -6.99 -0.77
CA GLY A 152 -7.02 -7.50 0.01
C GLY A 152 -7.09 -9.05 0.05
N LEU A 153 -6.90 -9.69 -1.11
CA LEU A 153 -6.88 -11.14 -1.23
C LEU A 153 -5.75 -11.79 -0.42
N VAL A 154 -4.58 -11.16 -0.35
CA VAL A 154 -3.45 -11.66 0.43
C VAL A 154 -3.61 -11.33 1.92
N LEU A 155 -4.15 -10.16 2.23
CA LEU A 155 -4.34 -9.67 3.59
C LEU A 155 -5.34 -10.52 4.38
N TYR A 156 -6.48 -10.85 3.78
CA TYR A 156 -7.56 -11.55 4.49
C TYR A 156 -7.10 -12.88 5.12
N PRO A 157 -6.54 -13.84 4.37
CA PRO A 157 -6.03 -15.08 4.95
C PRO A 157 -4.89 -14.85 5.94
N ALA A 158 -4.04 -13.86 5.73
CA ALA A 158 -2.96 -13.54 6.66
C ALA A 158 -3.50 -13.08 8.02
N ILE A 159 -4.54 -12.24 8.06
CA ILE A 159 -5.22 -11.85 9.31
C ILE A 159 -5.86 -13.05 10.00
N VAL A 160 -6.51 -13.93 9.25
CA VAL A 160 -7.12 -15.16 9.81
C VAL A 160 -6.07 -16.05 10.45
N LEU A 161 -4.95 -16.28 9.77
CA LEU A 161 -3.83 -17.06 10.29
C LEU A 161 -3.21 -16.41 11.53
N TYR A 162 -3.00 -15.10 11.49
CA TYR A 162 -2.46 -14.34 12.61
C TYR A 162 -3.38 -14.43 13.84
N ARG A 163 -4.70 -14.31 13.67
CA ARG A 163 -5.68 -14.47 14.76
C ARG A 163 -5.63 -15.86 15.38
N ARG A 164 -5.57 -16.91 14.56
CA ARG A 164 -5.46 -18.31 15.03
C ARG A 164 -4.17 -18.53 15.82
N TYR A 165 -3.08 -17.96 15.33
CA TYR A 165 -1.79 -18.03 16.01
C TYR A 165 -1.82 -17.31 17.37
N GLU A 166 -2.40 -16.12 17.46
CA GLU A 166 -2.58 -15.40 18.73
C GLU A 166 -3.41 -16.21 19.72
N ALA A 167 -4.56 -16.73 19.28
CA ALA A 167 -5.46 -17.51 20.14
C ALA A 167 -4.82 -18.81 20.70
N LYS A 168 -3.86 -19.40 19.96
CA LYS A 168 -3.14 -20.60 20.40
C LYS A 168 -2.04 -20.30 21.43
N ASN A 169 -1.55 -19.06 21.47
CA ASN A 169 -0.38 -18.64 22.28
C ASN A 169 -0.73 -17.58 23.34
N ALA A 170 -2.04 -17.33 23.57
CA ALA A 170 -2.57 -16.52 24.66
C ALA A 170 -2.92 -17.39 25.88
#